data_3577d05730b68f688c8ea56483dbf164
#
_entry.id   3577d05730b68f688c8ea56483dbf164
#
_cell.length_a   1.000
_cell.length_b   1.000
_cell.length_c   1.000
_cell.angle_alpha   90.00
_cell.angle_beta   90.00
_cell.angle_gamma   90.00
#
_symmetry.space_group_name_H-M   'P 1'
#
loop_
_entity.id
_entity.type
_entity.pdbx_description
1 polymer ?
#
loop_
_entity_poly.entity_id
_entity_poly.type
_entity_poly.pdbx_seq_one_letter_code
_entity_poly.pdbx_strand_id
1 'polypeptide(L)'
;MPEPFDTSPKQEKAVLVGIITGRQTENLLAEYLDELAFLVDTAGGIALRRFTQKLDRPDPATFIGKGKLEELTAYVKEEKADLVVFDDELSPSQLRNLERAIGCRIIDRSN
;
A
#
# COMPACT_ATOMS: atom_id res chain seq x y z
N MET A 1 17.46 -25.84 3.73
CA MET A 1 16.21 -26.42 4.22
C MET A 1 15.61 -25.55 5.30
N PRO A 2 14.37 -25.18 5.15
CA PRO A 2 13.75 -24.41 6.22
C PRO A 2 13.66 -25.26 7.47
N GLU A 3 14.00 -24.68 8.57
CA GLU A 3 13.88 -25.35 9.85
C GLU A 3 12.41 -25.60 10.12
N PRO A 4 11.98 -26.84 10.39
CA PRO A 4 10.58 -27.07 10.71
C PRO A 4 10.14 -26.35 11.97
N PHE A 5 11.09 -25.92 12.77
CA PHE A 5 10.81 -25.20 13.99
C PHE A 5 11.26 -23.74 13.95
N ASP A 6 11.44 -23.22 12.75
CA ASP A 6 11.80 -21.83 12.60
C ASP A 6 10.63 -20.96 13.05
N THR A 7 10.80 -20.28 14.17
CA THR A 7 9.77 -19.42 14.74
C THR A 7 10.01 -17.96 14.42
N SER A 8 11.00 -17.68 13.59
CA SER A 8 11.27 -16.30 13.19
C SER A 8 10.06 -15.74 12.43
N PRO A 9 9.59 -14.55 12.81
CA PRO A 9 8.49 -13.95 12.07
C PRO A 9 8.90 -13.70 10.62
N LYS A 10 8.01 -14.04 9.70
CA LYS A 10 8.24 -13.73 8.31
C LYS A 10 8.20 -12.21 8.14
N GLN A 11 9.19 -11.66 7.46
CA GLN A 11 9.17 -10.24 7.14
C GLN A 11 8.16 -10.00 6.03
N GLU A 12 7.11 -9.26 6.34
CA GLU A 12 6.09 -8.94 5.36
C GLU A 12 6.60 -7.83 4.45
N LYS A 13 6.39 -8.02 3.16
CA LYS A 13 6.78 -7.04 2.15
C LYS A 13 5.58 -6.16 1.87
N ALA A 14 5.74 -4.87 2.12
CA ALA A 14 4.66 -3.90 1.99
C ALA A 14 4.94 -2.91 0.87
N VAL A 15 3.89 -2.56 0.14
CA VAL A 15 3.93 -1.48 -0.84
C VAL A 15 3.09 -0.33 -0.27
N LEU A 16 3.61 0.88 -0.33
CA LEU A 16 2.94 2.05 0.21
C LEU A 16 2.31 2.85 -0.92
N VAL A 17 1.09 3.32 -0.70
CA VAL A 17 0.36 4.08 -1.73
C VAL A 17 -0.23 5.34 -1.13
N GLY A 18 -0.11 6.44 -1.86
CA GLY A 18 -0.73 7.70 -1.46
C GLY A 18 -1.10 8.52 -2.68
N ILE A 19 -2.02 9.45 -2.52
CA ILE A 19 -2.39 10.34 -3.59
C ILE A 19 -2.09 11.79 -3.22
N ILE A 20 -1.77 12.57 -4.24
CA ILE A 20 -1.50 14.00 -4.12
C ILE A 20 -2.76 14.71 -4.62
N THR A 21 -3.44 15.41 -3.72
CA THR A 21 -4.65 16.15 -4.06
C THR A 21 -4.44 17.64 -3.80
N GLY A 22 -5.45 18.43 -4.06
CA GLY A 22 -5.38 19.86 -3.75
C GLY A 22 -5.20 20.15 -2.27
N ARG A 23 -5.55 19.21 -1.41
CA ARG A 23 -5.41 19.38 0.05
C ARG A 23 -4.08 18.89 0.59
N GLN A 24 -3.46 17.97 -0.12
CA GLN A 24 -2.25 17.31 0.34
C GLN A 24 -1.16 17.50 -0.67
N THR A 25 -0.14 18.26 -0.29
CA THR A 25 0.97 18.54 -1.20
C THR A 25 1.85 17.31 -1.32
N GLU A 26 2.68 17.33 -2.35
CA GLU A 26 3.66 16.27 -2.57
C GLU A 26 4.62 16.12 -1.38
N ASN A 27 5.07 17.24 -0.82
CA ASN A 27 5.98 17.22 0.33
C ASN A 27 5.32 16.63 1.58
N LEU A 28 4.07 16.99 1.81
CA LEU A 28 3.34 16.48 2.97
C LEU A 28 3.08 15.00 2.83
N LEU A 29 2.71 14.55 1.63
CA LEU A 29 2.53 13.12 1.38
C LEU A 29 3.83 12.35 1.60
N ALA A 30 4.95 12.91 1.14
CA ALA A 30 6.26 12.27 1.34
C ALA A 30 6.55 12.07 2.82
N GLU A 31 6.22 13.06 3.66
CA GLU A 31 6.40 12.95 5.10
C GLU A 31 5.52 11.83 5.69
N TYR A 32 4.27 11.74 5.25
CA TYR A 32 3.37 10.70 5.73
C TYR A 32 3.83 9.32 5.29
N LEU A 33 4.32 9.20 4.06
CA LEU A 33 4.83 7.92 3.57
C LEU A 33 6.12 7.51 4.26
N ASP A 34 6.97 8.49 4.63
CA ASP A 34 8.16 8.23 5.44
C ASP A 34 7.76 7.64 6.79
N GLU A 35 6.73 8.21 7.41
CA GLU A 35 6.22 7.71 8.68
C GLU A 35 5.66 6.30 8.55
N LEU A 36 4.90 6.04 7.49
CA LEU A 36 4.39 4.70 7.24
C LEU A 36 5.52 3.69 7.04
N ALA A 37 6.53 4.07 6.28
CA ALA A 37 7.68 3.21 6.05
C ALA A 37 8.38 2.89 7.37
N PHE A 38 8.51 3.89 8.23
CA PHE A 38 9.09 3.70 9.55
C PHE A 38 8.27 2.73 10.39
N LEU A 39 6.94 2.87 10.35
CA LEU A 39 6.06 1.98 11.11
C LEU A 39 6.13 0.54 10.59
N VAL A 40 6.19 0.37 9.28
CA VAL A 40 6.35 -0.95 8.67
C VAL A 40 7.67 -1.58 9.12
N ASP A 41 8.73 -0.83 9.09
CA ASP A 41 10.05 -1.30 9.50
C ASP A 41 10.06 -1.67 10.99
N THR A 42 9.47 -0.81 11.83
CA THR A 42 9.38 -1.05 13.27
C THR A 42 8.59 -2.31 13.58
N ALA A 43 7.59 -2.62 12.77
CA ALA A 43 6.78 -3.82 12.93
C ALA A 43 7.47 -5.08 12.37
N GLY A 44 8.68 -4.94 11.85
CA GLY A 44 9.42 -6.07 11.31
C GLY A 44 9.20 -6.33 9.84
N GLY A 45 8.51 -5.44 9.14
CA GLY A 45 8.25 -5.58 7.71
C GLY A 45 9.30 -4.87 6.86
N ILE A 46 9.11 -4.96 5.58
CA ILE A 46 9.97 -4.28 4.59
C ILE A 46 9.10 -3.41 3.69
N ALA A 47 9.39 -2.13 3.62
CA ALA A 47 8.71 -1.23 2.68
C ALA A 47 9.43 -1.31 1.35
N LEU A 48 8.82 -1.97 0.37
CA LEU A 48 9.45 -2.21 -0.93
C LEU A 48 9.48 -0.98 -1.82
N ARG A 49 8.34 -0.34 -1.96
CA ARG A 49 8.20 0.77 -2.90
C ARG A 49 7.01 1.63 -2.53
N ARG A 50 7.04 2.87 -2.97
CA ARG A 50 5.94 3.82 -2.81
C ARG A 50 5.33 4.11 -4.17
N PHE A 51 4.01 4.07 -4.24
CA PHE A 51 3.28 4.50 -5.44
C PHE A 51 2.53 5.77 -5.08
N THR A 52 2.71 6.80 -5.87
CA THR A 52 1.98 8.04 -5.67
C THR A 52 1.29 8.43 -6.97
N GLN A 53 0.19 9.12 -6.85
CA GLN A 53 -0.55 9.60 -8.00
C GLN A 53 -1.19 10.94 -7.68
N LYS A 54 -1.13 11.85 -8.62
CA LYS A 54 -1.79 13.13 -8.49
C LYS A 54 -3.20 13.02 -9.06
N LEU A 55 -4.18 13.26 -8.22
CA LEU A 55 -5.59 13.22 -8.60
C LEU A 55 -6.32 14.38 -7.96
N ASP A 56 -7.33 14.90 -8.64
CA ASP A 56 -8.16 15.95 -8.05
C ASP A 56 -8.94 15.40 -6.86
N ARG A 57 -9.36 14.16 -6.97
CA ARG A 57 -10.08 13.45 -5.92
C ARG A 57 -9.85 11.96 -6.09
N PRO A 58 -10.00 11.18 -5.00
CA PRO A 58 -9.85 9.72 -5.10
C PRO A 58 -10.91 9.12 -6.02
N ASP A 59 -10.54 8.03 -6.68
CA ASP A 59 -11.50 7.27 -7.48
C ASP A 59 -12.48 6.60 -6.51
N PRO A 60 -13.78 6.74 -6.71
CA PRO A 60 -14.76 6.16 -5.79
C PRO A 60 -14.76 4.64 -5.75
N ALA A 61 -14.28 3.97 -6.79
CA ALA A 61 -14.24 2.51 -6.84
C ALA A 61 -12.93 1.92 -6.32
N THR A 62 -11.80 2.54 -6.67
CA THR A 62 -10.48 1.95 -6.38
C THR A 62 -9.48 2.91 -5.77
N PHE A 63 -9.92 4.08 -5.36
CA PHE A 63 -9.09 5.11 -4.73
C PHE A 63 -8.04 5.71 -5.66
N ILE A 64 -7.30 4.89 -6.40
CA ILE A 64 -6.31 5.32 -7.40
C ILE A 64 -6.85 5.07 -8.80
N GLY A 65 -6.27 5.73 -9.79
CA GLY A 65 -6.71 5.58 -11.16
C GLY A 65 -6.39 4.20 -11.73
N LYS A 66 -7.09 3.84 -12.80
CA LYS A 66 -6.97 2.52 -13.41
C LYS A 66 -5.54 2.19 -13.84
N GLY A 67 -4.86 3.13 -14.48
CA GLY A 67 -3.47 2.91 -14.92
C GLY A 67 -2.53 2.65 -13.75
N LYS A 68 -2.68 3.44 -12.68
CA LYS A 68 -1.86 3.25 -11.49
C LYS A 68 -2.18 1.92 -10.80
N LEU A 69 -3.45 1.54 -10.80
CA LEU A 69 -3.86 0.26 -10.24
C LEU A 69 -3.23 -0.91 -11.01
N GLU A 70 -3.16 -0.81 -12.33
CA GLU A 70 -2.51 -1.84 -13.14
C GLU A 70 -1.02 -1.94 -12.83
N GLU A 71 -0.34 -0.81 -12.70
CA GLU A 71 1.07 -0.78 -12.33
C GLU A 71 1.30 -1.41 -10.96
N LEU A 72 0.46 -1.03 -10.00
CA LEU A 72 0.56 -1.54 -8.64
C LEU A 72 0.34 -3.05 -8.61
N THR A 73 -0.69 -3.52 -9.31
CA THR A 73 -1.01 -4.95 -9.36
C THR A 73 0.14 -5.76 -9.95
N ALA A 74 0.71 -5.27 -11.04
CA ALA A 74 1.84 -5.93 -11.69
C ALA A 74 3.06 -5.99 -10.76
N TYR A 75 3.34 -4.89 -10.07
CA TYR A 75 4.46 -4.81 -9.15
C TYR A 75 4.28 -5.77 -7.96
N VAL A 76 3.08 -5.82 -7.40
CA VAL A 76 2.77 -6.72 -6.28
C VAL A 76 3.00 -8.18 -6.67
N LYS A 77 2.57 -8.55 -7.87
CA LYS A 77 2.78 -9.90 -8.37
C LYS A 77 4.24 -10.23 -8.59
N GLU A 78 4.96 -9.31 -9.24
CA GLU A 78 6.36 -9.51 -9.58
C GLU A 78 7.22 -9.63 -8.32
N GLU A 79 7.01 -8.73 -7.36
CA GLU A 79 7.79 -8.69 -6.13
C GLU A 79 7.24 -9.58 -5.03
N LYS A 80 6.09 -10.18 -5.27
CA LYS A 80 5.41 -11.04 -4.28
C LYS A 80 5.18 -10.29 -2.97
N ALA A 81 4.67 -9.08 -3.08
CA ALA A 81 4.35 -8.27 -1.90
C ALA A 81 3.23 -8.94 -1.10
N ASP A 82 3.32 -8.83 0.20
CA ASP A 82 2.34 -9.44 1.10
C ASP A 82 1.14 -8.53 1.37
N LEU A 83 1.37 -7.23 1.34
CA LEU A 83 0.31 -6.28 1.62
C LEU A 83 0.57 -4.94 0.95
N VAL A 84 -0.49 -4.17 0.80
CA VAL A 84 -0.42 -2.79 0.31
C VAL A 84 -1.04 -1.90 1.37
N VAL A 85 -0.33 -0.85 1.75
CA VAL A 85 -0.78 0.09 2.78
C VAL A 85 -1.09 1.43 2.12
N PHE A 86 -2.33 1.87 2.25
CA PHE A 86 -2.77 3.15 1.71
C PHE A 86 -2.70 4.23 2.79
N ASP A 87 -2.11 5.35 2.44
CA ASP A 87 -2.02 6.49 3.36
C ASP A 87 -3.31 7.32 3.27
N ASP A 88 -4.42 6.69 3.52
CA ASP A 88 -5.71 7.36 3.57
C ASP A 88 -6.75 6.35 4.06
N GLU A 89 -7.96 6.84 4.29
CA GLU A 89 -9.06 5.98 4.66
C GLU A 89 -9.78 5.51 3.42
N LEU A 90 -9.99 4.20 3.31
CA LEU A 90 -10.69 3.60 2.18
C LEU A 90 -12.13 3.30 2.57
N SER A 91 -13.05 3.50 1.63
CA SER A 91 -14.42 3.05 1.84
C SER A 91 -14.46 1.53 1.77
N PRO A 92 -15.50 0.90 2.34
CA PRO A 92 -15.64 -0.56 2.21
C PRO A 92 -15.65 -1.06 0.78
N SER A 93 -16.24 -0.29 -0.14
CA SER A 93 -16.26 -0.64 -1.56
C SER A 93 -14.88 -0.58 -2.18
N GLN A 94 -14.15 0.49 -1.88
CA GLN A 94 -12.78 0.65 -2.37
C GLN A 94 -11.90 -0.49 -1.87
N LEU A 95 -12.00 -0.80 -0.58
CA LEU A 95 -11.22 -1.86 0.02
C LEU A 95 -11.47 -3.21 -0.67
N ARG A 96 -12.74 -3.57 -0.86
CA ARG A 96 -13.09 -4.82 -1.52
C ARG A 96 -12.60 -4.87 -2.95
N ASN A 97 -12.79 -3.77 -3.68
CA ASN A 97 -12.37 -3.74 -5.08
C ASN A 97 -10.86 -3.85 -5.22
N LEU A 98 -10.12 -3.19 -4.32
CA LEU A 98 -8.67 -3.25 -4.33
C LEU A 98 -8.16 -4.65 -3.97
N GLU A 99 -8.75 -5.27 -2.95
CA GLU A 99 -8.37 -6.63 -2.57
C GLU A 99 -8.57 -7.59 -3.73
N ARG A 100 -9.70 -7.45 -4.42
CA ARG A 100 -10.01 -8.32 -5.55
C ARG A 100 -9.07 -8.08 -6.73
N ALA A 101 -8.77 -6.82 -7.03
CA ALA A 101 -7.93 -6.47 -8.16
C ALA A 101 -6.46 -6.82 -7.93
N ILE A 102 -5.96 -6.52 -6.75
CA ILE A 102 -4.54 -6.67 -6.44
C ILE A 102 -4.20 -8.08 -5.95
N GLY A 103 -5.13 -8.69 -5.22
CA GLY A 103 -4.95 -10.08 -4.79
C GLY A 103 -4.09 -10.27 -3.56
N CYS A 104 -3.91 -9.22 -2.76
CA CYS A 104 -3.20 -9.33 -1.49
C CYS A 104 -3.92 -8.51 -0.43
N ARG A 105 -3.44 -8.56 0.79
CA ARG A 105 -4.06 -7.84 1.90
C ARG A 105 -3.88 -6.33 1.70
N ILE A 106 -4.95 -5.60 1.92
CA ILE A 106 -4.97 -4.15 1.81
C ILE A 106 -5.21 -3.58 3.20
N ILE A 107 -4.40 -2.61 3.57
CA ILE A 107 -4.54 -1.93 4.86
C ILE A 107 -4.66 -0.43 4.56
N ASP A 108 -5.49 0.24 5.32
CA ASP A 108 -5.62 1.69 5.22
C ASP A 108 -5.37 2.33 6.58
N ARG A 109 -5.55 3.64 6.64
CA ARG A 109 -5.25 4.41 7.84
C ARG A 109 -6.13 4.09 9.03
N SER A 110 -7.30 3.57 8.78
CA SER A 110 -8.26 3.28 9.85
C SER A 110 -8.01 1.94 10.54
N ASN A 111 -7.07 1.19 10.05
CA ASN A 111 -6.74 -0.12 10.64
C ASN A 111 -5.58 -0.07 11.61
#